data_415940d7599cca987852fbd66685c902
#
_entry.id   415940d7599cca987852fbd66685c902
#
_cell.length_a   1.000
_cell.length_b   1.000
_cell.length_c   1.000
_cell.angle_alpha   90.00
_cell.angle_beta   90.00
_cell.angle_gamma   90.00
#
_symmetry.space_group_name_H-M   'P 1'
#
loop_
_entity.id
_entity.type
_entity.pdbx_description
1 polymer ?
#
loop_
_entity_poly.entity_id
_entity_poly.type
_entity_poly.pdbx_seq_one_letter_code
_entity_poly.pdbx_strand_id
1 'polypeptide(L)'
;MIAVDTNILVYAHRRESPLHESAKALVGALAERDGAWAIPWPCCYEFMGIVTNRRIWHEAASPPDRAWAQLRAWAESPSCRLLAETETEEFLDLLQRLVTRPRVRGPLVHDARVAAICLAHGTDILLTRDRDFALFPELTARDPWRMDPGGRTD
;
A
#
# COMPACT_ATOMS: atom_id res chain seq x y z
N MET A 1 12.89 -4.78 -1.33
CA MET A 1 11.59 -5.12 -0.70
C MET A 1 10.46 -4.50 -1.51
N ILE A 2 9.33 -5.21 -1.67
CA ILE A 2 8.14 -4.69 -2.37
C ILE A 2 7.10 -4.33 -1.31
N ALA A 3 6.55 -3.11 -1.35
CA ALA A 3 5.42 -2.72 -0.51
C ALA A 3 4.12 -2.68 -1.33
N VAL A 4 2.99 -2.83 -0.65
CA VAL A 4 1.66 -2.71 -1.25
C VAL A 4 0.88 -1.58 -0.60
N ASP A 5 0.21 -0.82 -1.45
CA ASP A 5 -0.67 0.27 -1.04
C ASP A 5 -2.08 -0.23 -0.69
N THR A 6 -2.83 0.59 0.00
CA THR A 6 -4.21 0.36 0.43
C THR A 6 -5.11 -0.16 -0.68
N ASN A 7 -5.04 0.45 -1.87
CA ASN A 7 -5.93 0.07 -2.98
C ASN A 7 -5.73 -1.40 -3.41
N ILE A 8 -4.49 -1.92 -3.36
CA ILE A 8 -4.20 -3.33 -3.66
C ILE A 8 -4.86 -4.25 -2.62
N LEU A 9 -4.76 -3.89 -1.33
CA LEU A 9 -5.36 -4.66 -0.22
C LEU A 9 -6.89 -4.66 -0.31
N VAL A 10 -7.48 -3.50 -0.62
CA VAL A 10 -8.93 -3.36 -0.80
C VAL A 10 -9.41 -4.25 -1.96
N TYR A 11 -8.74 -4.24 -3.11
CA TYR A 11 -9.09 -5.11 -4.24
C TYR A 11 -8.94 -6.60 -3.88
N ALA A 12 -7.87 -6.97 -3.18
CA ALA A 12 -7.67 -8.37 -2.75
C ALA A 12 -8.74 -8.86 -1.76
N HIS A 13 -9.34 -7.95 -1.00
CA HIS A 13 -10.38 -8.28 -0.02
C HIS A 13 -11.80 -8.24 -0.60
N ARG A 14 -12.09 -7.29 -1.50
CA ARG A 14 -13.45 -7.00 -2.00
C ARG A 14 -13.77 -7.82 -3.24
N ARG A 15 -14.63 -8.84 -3.06
CA ARG A 15 -15.07 -9.75 -4.14
C ARG A 15 -15.81 -9.04 -5.27
N GLU A 16 -16.40 -7.88 -5.00
CA GLU A 16 -17.12 -7.06 -5.98
C GLU A 16 -16.17 -6.25 -6.88
N SER A 17 -14.89 -6.19 -6.51
CA SER A 17 -13.89 -5.52 -7.34
C SER A 17 -13.61 -6.31 -8.62
N PRO A 18 -13.60 -5.66 -9.79
CA PRO A 18 -13.16 -6.31 -11.03
C PRO A 18 -11.71 -6.82 -10.97
N LEU A 19 -10.91 -6.30 -10.04
CA LEU A 19 -9.52 -6.68 -9.83
C LEU A 19 -9.33 -7.70 -8.70
N HIS A 20 -10.43 -8.20 -8.10
CA HIS A 20 -10.34 -9.07 -6.91
C HIS A 20 -9.42 -10.27 -7.14
N GLU A 21 -9.68 -11.08 -8.15
CA GLU A 21 -8.89 -12.29 -8.39
C GLU A 21 -7.43 -11.98 -8.70
N SER A 22 -7.18 -10.92 -9.49
CA SER A 22 -5.81 -10.49 -9.82
C SER A 22 -5.06 -9.97 -8.60
N ALA A 23 -5.72 -9.18 -7.75
CA ALA A 23 -5.11 -8.63 -6.54
C ALA A 23 -4.87 -9.72 -5.49
N LYS A 24 -5.82 -10.66 -5.34
CA LYS A 24 -5.67 -11.82 -4.45
C LYS A 24 -4.50 -12.70 -4.89
N ALA A 25 -4.38 -12.98 -6.19
CA ALA A 25 -3.26 -13.74 -6.73
C ALA A 25 -1.93 -13.02 -6.53
N LEU A 26 -1.90 -11.69 -6.75
CA LEU A 26 -0.71 -10.86 -6.52
C LEU A 26 -0.24 -10.93 -5.08
N VAL A 27 -1.13 -10.69 -4.10
CA VAL A 27 -0.78 -10.72 -2.67
C VAL A 27 -0.38 -12.14 -2.25
N GLY A 28 -1.05 -13.18 -2.77
CA GLY A 28 -0.66 -14.57 -2.56
C GLY A 28 0.75 -14.85 -3.06
N ALA A 29 1.07 -14.44 -4.27
CA ALA A 29 2.42 -14.60 -4.84
C ALA A 29 3.49 -13.83 -4.04
N LEU A 30 3.16 -12.65 -3.49
CA LEU A 30 4.07 -11.93 -2.59
C LEU A 30 4.30 -12.68 -1.28
N ALA A 31 3.28 -13.35 -0.74
CA ALA A 31 3.38 -14.13 0.49
C ALA A 31 4.19 -15.42 0.32
N GLU A 32 4.19 -16.01 -0.86
CA GLU A 32 4.85 -17.28 -1.18
C GLU A 32 6.27 -17.11 -1.74
N ARG A 33 6.63 -15.90 -2.18
CA ARG A 33 7.94 -15.67 -2.79
C ARG A 33 9.09 -15.69 -1.78
N ASP A 34 10.28 -15.99 -2.28
CA ASP A 34 11.52 -15.71 -1.57
C ASP A 34 11.79 -14.19 -1.55
N GLY A 35 11.84 -13.61 -0.36
CA GLY A 35 12.09 -12.18 -0.18
C GLY A 35 10.93 -11.41 0.44
N ALA A 36 11.28 -10.37 1.19
CA ALA A 36 10.32 -9.61 1.97
C ALA A 36 9.37 -8.77 1.08
N TRP A 37 8.11 -8.78 1.45
CA TRP A 37 7.13 -7.79 1.04
C TRP A 37 6.61 -7.03 2.27
N ALA A 38 5.90 -5.94 2.06
CA ALA A 38 5.54 -5.07 3.16
C ALA A 38 4.19 -4.38 2.99
N ILE A 39 3.59 -4.02 4.13
CA ILE A 39 2.42 -3.15 4.23
C ILE A 39 2.79 -1.99 5.16
N PRO A 40 2.79 -0.73 4.69
CA PRO A 40 2.92 0.42 5.57
C PRO A 40 1.74 0.50 6.54
N TRP A 41 1.99 0.79 7.82
CA TRP A 41 0.92 0.90 8.83
C TRP A 41 -0.21 1.86 8.45
N PRO A 42 0.04 3.02 7.85
CA PRO A 42 -1.06 3.86 7.36
C PRO A 42 -2.02 3.13 6.41
N CYS A 43 -1.48 2.27 5.53
CA CYS A 43 -2.30 1.47 4.61
C CYS A 43 -3.15 0.42 5.35
N CYS A 44 -2.68 -0.10 6.49
CA CYS A 44 -3.48 -0.99 7.34
C CYS A 44 -4.71 -0.28 7.91
N TYR A 45 -4.54 0.93 8.44
CA TYR A 45 -5.64 1.73 9.00
C TYR A 45 -6.61 2.16 7.93
N GLU A 46 -6.11 2.61 6.80
CA GLU A 46 -6.94 3.03 5.68
C GLU A 46 -7.73 1.85 5.09
N PHE A 47 -7.11 0.68 4.92
CA PHE A 47 -7.79 -0.55 4.53
C PHE A 47 -8.98 -0.83 5.46
N MET A 48 -8.74 -0.85 6.78
CA MET A 48 -9.79 -1.06 7.77
C MET A 48 -10.90 -0.01 7.63
N GLY A 49 -10.52 1.27 7.52
CA GLY A 49 -11.45 2.38 7.38
C GLY A 49 -12.31 2.29 6.11
N ILE A 50 -11.73 1.84 4.99
CA ILE A 50 -12.45 1.73 3.72
C ILE A 50 -13.40 0.52 3.74
N VAL A 51 -12.89 -0.70 4.02
CA VAL A 51 -13.70 -1.92 3.83
C VAL A 51 -14.84 -2.08 4.83
N THR A 52 -14.74 -1.44 6.00
CA THR A 52 -15.78 -1.43 7.03
C THR A 52 -16.75 -0.25 6.91
N ASN A 53 -16.52 0.65 5.95
CA ASN A 53 -17.29 1.89 5.83
C ASN A 53 -18.67 1.63 5.21
N ARG A 54 -19.74 1.69 6.03
CA ARG A 54 -21.13 1.52 5.58
C ARG A 54 -21.61 2.63 4.64
N ARG A 55 -20.97 3.81 4.65
CA ARG A 55 -21.31 4.89 3.69
C ARG A 55 -20.84 4.55 2.27
N ILE A 56 -19.79 3.73 2.13
CA ILE A 56 -19.25 3.27 0.84
C ILE A 56 -19.96 1.99 0.40
N TRP A 57 -20.07 1.01 1.30
CA TRP A 57 -20.47 -0.36 0.97
C TRP A 57 -21.87 -0.72 1.42
N HIS A 58 -22.58 0.15 2.14
CA HIS A 58 -23.90 -0.09 2.69
C HIS A 58 -23.95 -1.42 3.49
N GLU A 59 -24.86 -2.32 3.14
CA GLU A 59 -25.00 -3.63 3.78
C GLU A 59 -23.87 -4.61 3.41
N ALA A 60 -23.13 -4.32 2.34
CA ALA A 60 -21.97 -5.11 1.93
C ALA A 60 -20.68 -4.71 2.67
N ALA A 61 -20.70 -3.74 3.57
CA ALA A 61 -19.54 -3.38 4.38
C ALA A 61 -19.04 -4.59 5.17
N SER A 62 -17.71 -4.79 5.17
CA SER A 62 -17.11 -5.91 5.89
C SER A 62 -17.29 -5.73 7.39
N PRO A 63 -17.70 -6.78 8.14
CA PRO A 63 -17.62 -6.76 9.58
C PRO A 63 -16.17 -6.48 10.03
N PRO A 64 -15.95 -5.62 11.05
CA PRO A 64 -14.61 -5.23 11.47
C PRO A 64 -13.71 -6.41 11.88
N ASP A 65 -14.27 -7.43 12.51
CA ASP A 65 -13.56 -8.65 12.91
C ASP A 65 -13.06 -9.44 11.69
N ARG A 66 -13.85 -9.54 10.62
CA ARG A 66 -13.45 -10.18 9.35
C ARG A 66 -12.38 -9.39 8.61
N ALA A 67 -12.53 -8.06 8.56
CA ALA A 67 -11.53 -7.20 7.95
C ALA A 67 -10.19 -7.30 8.70
N TRP A 68 -10.23 -7.30 10.03
CA TRP A 68 -9.06 -7.48 10.88
C TRP A 68 -8.42 -8.85 10.72
N ALA A 69 -9.22 -9.92 10.67
CA ALA A 69 -8.71 -11.27 10.44
C ALA A 69 -7.98 -11.39 9.09
N GLN A 70 -8.49 -10.73 8.05
CA GLN A 70 -7.81 -10.68 6.75
C GLN A 70 -6.48 -9.93 6.83
N LEU A 71 -6.45 -8.77 7.48
CA LEU A 71 -5.22 -8.00 7.68
C LEU A 71 -4.18 -8.81 8.46
N ARG A 72 -4.60 -9.49 9.52
CA ARG A 72 -3.73 -10.38 10.29
C ARG A 72 -3.17 -11.52 9.46
N ALA A 73 -3.97 -12.16 8.63
CA ALA A 73 -3.52 -13.25 7.77
C ALA A 73 -2.40 -12.80 6.81
N TRP A 74 -2.48 -11.57 6.28
CA TRP A 74 -1.38 -11.00 5.48
C TRP A 74 -0.14 -10.70 6.33
N ALA A 75 -0.34 -10.05 7.49
CA ALA A 75 0.75 -9.65 8.37
C ALA A 75 1.51 -10.85 8.99
N GLU A 76 0.82 -11.97 9.21
CA GLU A 76 1.39 -13.22 9.74
C GLU A 76 2.12 -14.06 8.68
N SER A 77 2.06 -13.67 7.40
CA SER A 77 2.89 -14.29 6.37
C SER A 77 4.38 -14.13 6.74
N PRO A 78 5.18 -15.19 6.69
CA PRO A 78 6.59 -15.16 7.14
C PRO A 78 7.44 -14.10 6.44
N SER A 79 7.10 -13.79 5.18
CA SER A 79 7.80 -12.80 4.36
C SER A 79 7.24 -11.37 4.49
N CYS A 80 6.10 -11.17 5.18
CA CYS A 80 5.50 -9.86 5.37
C CYS A 80 6.21 -9.03 6.43
N ARG A 81 6.31 -7.72 6.19
CA ARG A 81 6.77 -6.71 7.16
C ARG A 81 5.74 -5.59 7.26
N LEU A 82 5.37 -5.22 8.47
CA LEU A 82 4.58 -4.01 8.73
C LEU A 82 5.56 -2.85 8.95
N LEU A 83 5.50 -1.83 8.09
CA LEU A 83 6.42 -0.70 8.14
C LEU A 83 5.80 0.44 8.93
N ALA A 84 6.48 0.85 10.00
CA ALA A 84 6.10 1.99 10.82
C ALA A 84 7.01 3.21 10.56
N GLU A 85 6.58 4.35 11.04
CA GLU A 85 7.42 5.54 11.17
C GLU A 85 8.57 5.24 12.13
N THR A 86 9.72 5.85 11.88
CA THR A 86 10.86 5.77 12.79
C THR A 86 10.98 7.07 13.58
N GLU A 87 11.40 6.97 14.84
CA GLU A 87 11.60 8.14 15.72
C GLU A 87 13.03 8.69 15.55
N THR A 88 13.43 9.01 14.31
CA THR A 88 14.76 9.52 13.99
C THR A 88 14.70 10.87 13.30
N GLU A 89 15.73 11.70 13.46
CA GLU A 89 15.85 12.98 12.77
C GLU A 89 15.85 12.80 11.25
N GLU A 90 16.51 11.74 10.75
CA GLU A 90 16.55 11.43 9.33
C GLU A 90 15.15 11.18 8.75
N PHE A 91 14.27 10.52 9.52
CA PHE A 91 12.89 10.31 9.10
C PHE A 91 12.10 11.62 9.11
N LEU A 92 12.27 12.44 10.14
CA LEU A 92 11.61 13.75 10.22
C LEU A 92 12.03 14.66 9.07
N ASP A 93 13.32 14.71 8.75
CA ASP A 93 13.84 15.45 7.61
C ASP A 93 13.30 14.94 6.27
N LEU A 94 13.24 13.62 6.12
CA LEU A 94 12.66 13.01 4.92
C LEU A 94 11.18 13.36 4.78
N LEU A 95 10.39 13.17 5.84
CA LEU A 95 8.98 13.49 5.86
C LEU A 95 8.75 14.96 5.56
N GLN A 96 9.50 15.87 6.20
CA GLN A 96 9.42 17.31 5.95
C GLN A 96 9.65 17.63 4.47
N ARG A 97 10.69 17.08 3.84
CA ARG A 97 10.98 17.32 2.41
C ARG A 97 9.83 16.87 1.51
N LEU A 98 9.11 15.81 1.88
CA LEU A 98 7.99 15.30 1.07
C LEU A 98 6.71 16.10 1.29
N VAL A 99 6.33 16.37 2.55
CA VAL A 99 5.07 17.05 2.88
C VAL A 99 5.07 18.54 2.55
N THR A 100 6.24 19.18 2.49
CA THR A 100 6.36 20.62 2.18
C THR A 100 6.41 20.89 0.66
N ARG A 101 6.34 19.89 -0.18
CA ARG A 101 6.28 20.09 -1.64
C ARG A 101 5.06 20.94 -2.03
N PRO A 102 5.18 21.86 -3.00
CA PRO A 102 4.10 22.80 -3.33
C PRO A 102 2.76 22.15 -3.70
N ARG A 103 2.81 20.94 -4.27
CA ARG A 103 1.61 20.20 -4.69
C ARG A 103 1.05 19.27 -3.61
N VAL A 104 1.78 19.01 -2.53
CA VAL A 104 1.36 18.12 -1.45
C VAL A 104 0.51 18.89 -0.44
N ARG A 105 -0.80 18.71 -0.51
CA ARG A 105 -1.79 19.38 0.35
C ARG A 105 -2.98 18.46 0.63
N GLY A 106 -3.64 18.66 1.75
CA GLY A 106 -4.83 17.88 2.12
C GLY A 106 -4.54 16.38 2.15
N PRO A 107 -5.33 15.54 1.47
CA PRO A 107 -5.14 14.09 1.46
C PRO A 107 -3.76 13.62 1.00
N LEU A 108 -3.08 14.38 0.11
CA LEU A 108 -1.75 14.03 -0.40
C LEU A 108 -0.66 14.01 0.69
N VAL A 109 -0.92 14.60 1.86
CA VAL A 109 -0.04 14.47 3.03
C VAL A 109 0.04 13.02 3.52
N HIS A 110 -1.05 12.27 3.39
CA HIS A 110 -1.06 10.83 3.73
C HIS A 110 -0.21 10.01 2.76
N ASP A 111 -0.25 10.34 1.46
CA ASP A 111 0.60 9.68 0.45
C ASP A 111 2.09 10.01 0.68
N ALA A 112 2.40 11.26 1.02
CA ALA A 112 3.75 11.67 1.43
C ALA A 112 4.24 10.87 2.64
N ARG A 113 3.37 10.63 3.63
CA ARG A 113 3.67 9.80 4.80
C ARG A 113 3.98 8.35 4.42
N VAL A 114 3.15 7.74 3.56
CA VAL A 114 3.40 6.39 3.05
C VAL A 114 4.71 6.33 2.29
N ALA A 115 4.98 7.32 1.42
CA ALA A 115 6.22 7.41 0.66
C ALA A 115 7.44 7.53 1.58
N ALA A 116 7.36 8.37 2.63
CA ALA A 116 8.44 8.53 3.61
C ALA A 116 8.74 7.20 4.34
N ILE A 117 7.71 6.48 4.79
CA ILE A 117 7.86 5.18 5.44
C ILE A 117 8.54 4.19 4.50
N CYS A 118 8.04 4.07 3.26
CA CYS A 118 8.63 3.17 2.27
C CYS A 118 10.12 3.48 2.03
N LEU A 119 10.47 4.75 1.83
CA LEU A 119 11.85 5.19 1.59
C LEU A 119 12.75 4.93 2.80
N ALA A 120 12.28 5.23 4.02
CA ALA A 120 13.04 5.00 5.25
C ALA A 120 13.36 3.52 5.49
N HIS A 121 12.52 2.62 5.01
CA HIS A 121 12.72 1.17 5.11
C HIS A 121 13.37 0.54 3.87
N GLY A 122 13.86 1.34 2.92
CA GLY A 122 14.52 0.83 1.72
C GLY A 122 13.61 0.01 0.82
N THR A 123 12.36 0.44 0.67
CA THR A 123 11.42 -0.19 -0.27
C THR A 123 11.84 0.11 -1.70
N ASP A 124 12.00 -0.92 -2.52
CA ASP A 124 12.37 -0.79 -3.93
C ASP A 124 11.18 -0.35 -4.79
N ILE A 125 10.02 -0.93 -4.52
CA ILE A 125 8.79 -0.70 -5.30
C ILE A 125 7.60 -0.62 -4.36
N LEU A 126 6.75 0.40 -4.55
CA LEU A 126 5.40 0.45 -4.01
C LEU A 126 4.41 0.05 -5.11
N LEU A 127 3.69 -1.05 -4.92
CA LEU A 127 2.60 -1.46 -5.80
C LEU A 127 1.35 -0.65 -5.46
N THR A 128 0.92 0.18 -6.41
CA THR A 128 -0.24 1.06 -6.26
C THR A 128 -0.84 1.39 -7.61
N ARG A 129 -2.16 1.68 -7.63
CA ARG A 129 -2.85 2.29 -8.78
C ARG A 129 -3.04 3.79 -8.62
N ASP A 130 -2.61 4.34 -7.49
CA ASP A 130 -2.71 5.77 -7.25
C ASP A 130 -1.60 6.51 -8.00
N ARG A 131 -2.01 7.42 -8.89
CA ARG A 131 -1.10 8.23 -9.69
C ARG A 131 -0.48 9.38 -8.90
N ASP A 132 -1.03 9.70 -7.74
CA ASP A 132 -0.53 10.78 -6.89
C ASP A 132 0.85 10.46 -6.32
N PHE A 133 1.23 9.18 -6.23
CA PHE A 133 2.60 8.79 -5.90
C PHE A 133 3.66 9.25 -6.91
N ALA A 134 3.28 9.68 -8.13
CA ALA A 134 4.19 10.36 -9.06
C ALA A 134 4.75 11.69 -8.53
N LEU A 135 4.17 12.24 -7.45
CA LEU A 135 4.71 13.40 -6.73
C LEU A 135 5.96 13.07 -5.91
N PHE A 136 6.27 11.79 -5.73
CA PHE A 136 7.40 11.29 -4.94
C PHE A 136 8.32 10.43 -5.80
N PRO A 137 9.07 11.05 -6.76
CA PRO A 137 9.86 10.31 -7.75
C PRO A 137 11.03 9.52 -7.17
N GLU A 138 11.38 9.75 -5.88
CA GLU A 138 12.37 8.94 -5.16
C GLU A 138 11.87 7.54 -4.84
N LEU A 139 10.55 7.35 -4.80
CA LEU A 139 9.89 6.05 -4.60
C LEU A 139 9.41 5.52 -5.95
N THR A 140 9.83 4.32 -6.31
CA THR A 140 9.30 3.66 -7.50
C THR A 140 7.88 3.16 -7.24
N ALA A 141 6.87 3.92 -7.66
CA ALA A 141 5.48 3.52 -7.62
C ALA A 141 5.08 2.83 -8.92
N ARG A 142 4.42 1.66 -8.86
CA ARG A 142 4.07 0.87 -10.04
C ARG A 142 2.65 0.31 -9.94
N ASP A 143 1.86 0.50 -11.00
CA ASP A 143 0.58 -0.20 -11.18
C ASP A 143 0.87 -1.63 -11.67
N PRO A 144 0.56 -2.67 -10.88
CA PRO A 144 0.89 -4.04 -11.22
C PRO A 144 0.11 -4.59 -12.43
N TRP A 145 -0.94 -3.91 -12.86
CA TRP A 145 -1.77 -4.31 -14.00
C TRP A 145 -1.61 -3.40 -15.22
N ARG A 146 -0.78 -2.37 -15.12
CA ARG A 146 -0.47 -1.53 -16.25
C ARG A 146 0.74 -2.13 -17.00
N MET A 147 0.51 -2.53 -18.25
CA MET A 147 1.61 -2.91 -19.15
C MET A 147 2.46 -1.67 -19.40
N ASP A 148 3.74 -1.74 -19.08
CA ASP A 148 4.69 -0.72 -19.53
C ASP A 148 4.73 -0.73 -21.05
N PRO A 149 4.52 0.40 -21.75
CA PRO A 149 4.55 0.45 -23.22
C PRO A 149 5.92 0.16 -23.85
N GLY A 150 6.86 -0.39 -23.07
CA GLY A 150 8.23 -0.71 -23.44
C GLY A 150 8.76 -2.02 -22.87
N GLY A 151 7.89 -2.95 -22.42
CA GLY A 151 8.29 -4.17 -21.75
C GLY A 151 9.16 -5.09 -22.62
N ARG A 152 10.47 -5.06 -22.39
CA ARG A 152 11.31 -6.24 -22.62
C ARG A 152 11.16 -7.13 -21.40
N THR A 153 10.62 -8.30 -21.61
CA THR A 153 10.81 -9.46 -20.75
C THR A 153 12.27 -9.90 -20.91
N ASP A 154 13.05 -9.74 -19.87
CA ASP A 154 14.29 -10.51 -19.67
C ASP A 154 14.03 -11.52 -18.57
#